data_deddd0f62e3b24d9aa9c86848a4ae6c6
#
_entry.id   deddd0f62e3b24d9aa9c86848a4ae6c6
#
_cell.length_a   1.000
_cell.length_b   1.000
_cell.length_c   1.000
_cell.angle_alpha   90.00
_cell.angle_beta   90.00
_cell.angle_gamma   90.00
#
_symmetry.space_group_name_H-M   'P 1'
#
loop_
_entity.id
_entity.type
_entity.pdbx_description
1 polymer ?
#
loop_
_entity_poly.entity_id
_entity_poly.type
_entity_poly.pdbx_seq_one_letter_code
_entity_poly.pdbx_strand_id
1 'polypeptide(L)'
;CKVLVTDDADFALSDESGRMFPAEMLLGWDVISRYRWSYSAKDKSLSVSLPEKTAEHLSPEIKQGPIVFPEYAGRCFRARVDTGHTGSILSASWYSRLSDIAYHETEIAGVGDLQYKRLPYVRVLQLRFQNQTIYLQDVDICDKLYGQPTEIEALLGYDFLEGRDWLWEQDFRLLP
;
A
#
# COMPACT_ATOMS: atom_id res chain seq x y z
N CYS A 1 18.17 -12.64 -8.08
CA CYS A 1 17.36 -12.50 -6.85
C CYS A 1 18.27 -12.74 -5.66
N LYS A 2 18.25 -11.83 -4.68
CA LYS A 2 18.90 -12.04 -3.38
C LYS A 2 17.82 -12.52 -2.42
N VAL A 3 18.07 -13.65 -1.78
CA VAL A 3 17.17 -14.19 -0.76
C VAL A 3 17.85 -13.94 0.60
N LEU A 4 17.16 -13.23 1.48
CA LEU A 4 17.55 -13.10 2.88
C LEU A 4 16.84 -14.23 3.64
N VAL A 5 17.61 -15.05 4.34
CA VAL A 5 17.07 -16.07 5.24
C VAL A 5 17.23 -15.54 6.65
N THR A 6 16.16 -15.46 7.40
CA THR A 6 16.15 -15.03 8.81
C THR A 6 15.47 -16.09 9.67
N ASP A 7 15.59 -15.97 10.98
CA ASP A 7 14.89 -16.84 11.91
C ASP A 7 13.40 -16.49 11.97
N ASP A 8 12.53 -17.48 12.25
CA ASP A 8 11.08 -17.33 12.31
C ASP A 8 10.63 -16.21 13.28
N ALA A 9 11.40 -15.96 14.33
CA ALA A 9 11.13 -14.90 15.30
C ALA A 9 11.24 -13.48 14.72
N ASP A 10 12.04 -13.29 13.65
CA ASP A 10 12.20 -12.00 12.97
C ASP A 10 11.09 -11.71 11.95
N PHE A 11 10.27 -12.72 11.63
CA PHE A 11 9.16 -12.68 10.67
C PHE A 11 7.79 -12.85 11.32
N ALA A 12 7.66 -12.50 12.57
CA ALA A 12 6.41 -12.56 13.28
C ALA A 12 5.48 -11.40 12.81
N LEU A 13 4.60 -11.70 11.86
CA LEU A 13 3.47 -10.84 11.56
C LEU A 13 2.34 -11.17 12.54
N SER A 14 1.86 -10.20 13.30
CA SER A 14 0.70 -10.35 14.17
C SER A 14 -0.46 -9.49 13.69
N ASP A 15 -1.70 -10.00 13.86
CA ASP A 15 -2.88 -9.16 13.71
C ASP A 15 -3.13 -8.31 14.98
N GLU A 16 -4.16 -7.47 14.93
CA GLU A 16 -4.57 -6.60 16.04
C GLU A 16 -4.91 -7.39 17.33
N SER A 17 -5.17 -8.69 17.24
CA SER A 17 -5.41 -9.58 18.38
C SER A 17 -4.14 -10.21 18.94
N GLY A 18 -2.98 -9.92 18.35
CA GLY A 18 -1.70 -10.55 18.69
C GLY A 18 -1.53 -11.96 18.14
N ARG A 19 -2.42 -12.41 17.24
CA ARG A 19 -2.31 -13.72 16.61
C ARG A 19 -1.20 -13.70 15.56
N MET A 20 -0.25 -14.56 15.73
CA MET A 20 0.86 -14.72 14.80
C MET A 20 0.41 -15.36 13.49
N PHE A 21 0.78 -14.74 12.37
CA PHE A 21 0.63 -15.34 11.05
C PHE A 21 1.93 -16.01 10.67
N PRO A 22 1.93 -17.30 10.32
CA PRO A 22 3.09 -17.95 9.75
C PRO A 22 3.29 -17.40 8.33
N ALA A 23 4.15 -16.39 8.19
CA ALA A 23 4.62 -15.95 6.89
C ALA A 23 5.92 -16.73 6.61
N GLU A 24 5.84 -17.71 5.73
CA GLU A 24 7.01 -18.49 5.32
C GLU A 24 7.92 -17.72 4.36
N MET A 25 7.39 -16.66 3.70
CA MET A 25 8.13 -15.90 2.71
C MET A 25 7.54 -14.51 2.50
N LEU A 26 8.42 -13.52 2.38
CA LEU A 26 8.08 -12.20 1.82
C LEU A 26 8.69 -12.07 0.43
N LEU A 27 7.84 -11.78 -0.56
CA LEU A 27 8.29 -11.49 -1.91
C LEU A 27 8.65 -10.01 -2.03
N GLY A 28 9.91 -9.73 -2.29
CA GLY A 28 10.38 -8.38 -2.57
C GLY A 28 9.92 -7.87 -3.95
N TRP A 29 9.96 -6.56 -4.11
CA TRP A 29 9.58 -5.90 -5.35
C TRP A 29 10.41 -6.35 -6.56
N ASP A 30 11.66 -6.73 -6.37
CA ASP A 30 12.53 -7.29 -7.40
C ASP A 30 12.00 -8.61 -8.01
N VAL A 31 11.15 -9.33 -7.28
CA VAL A 31 10.44 -10.51 -7.76
C VAL A 31 9.07 -10.11 -8.32
N ILE A 32 8.28 -9.36 -7.54
CA ILE A 32 6.90 -9.00 -7.90
C ILE A 32 6.85 -8.28 -9.25
N SER A 33 7.79 -7.35 -9.49
CA SER A 33 7.82 -6.54 -10.72
C SER A 33 8.08 -7.31 -12.01
N ARG A 34 8.50 -8.58 -11.92
CA ARG A 34 8.83 -9.42 -13.09
C ARG A 34 7.66 -10.20 -13.64
N TYR A 35 6.54 -10.23 -12.93
CA TYR A 35 5.39 -11.05 -13.26
C TYR A 35 4.15 -10.19 -13.42
N ARG A 36 3.17 -10.76 -14.11
CA ARG A 36 1.82 -10.26 -14.12
C ARG A 36 1.06 -10.89 -12.96
N TRP A 37 0.44 -10.05 -12.15
CA TRP A 37 -0.35 -10.44 -11.00
C TRP A 37 -1.78 -9.96 -11.20
N SER A 38 -2.75 -10.81 -10.96
CA SER A 38 -4.15 -10.43 -10.98
C SER A 38 -4.87 -11.00 -9.77
N TYR A 39 -5.74 -10.20 -9.18
CA TYR A 39 -6.55 -10.59 -8.05
C TYR A 39 -8.02 -10.50 -8.41
N SER A 40 -8.79 -11.54 -8.05
CA SER A 40 -10.24 -11.57 -8.10
C SER A 40 -10.78 -11.49 -6.67
N ALA A 41 -11.47 -10.39 -6.36
CA ALA A 41 -12.08 -10.19 -5.05
C ALA A 41 -13.24 -11.19 -4.84
N LYS A 42 -13.98 -11.51 -5.89
CA LYS A 42 -15.08 -12.48 -5.87
C LYS A 42 -14.60 -13.87 -5.48
N ASP A 43 -13.52 -14.33 -6.13
CA ASP A 43 -13.01 -15.70 -5.95
C ASP A 43 -11.94 -15.76 -4.83
N LYS A 44 -11.54 -14.58 -4.28
CA LYS A 44 -10.45 -14.44 -3.32
C LYS A 44 -9.17 -15.13 -3.80
N SER A 45 -8.87 -15.00 -5.09
CA SER A 45 -7.78 -15.69 -5.75
C SER A 45 -6.76 -14.71 -6.32
N LEU A 46 -5.49 -15.04 -6.12
CA LEU A 46 -4.34 -14.35 -6.71
C LEU A 46 -3.73 -15.23 -7.79
N SER A 47 -3.64 -14.71 -9.00
CA SER A 47 -3.03 -15.40 -10.13
C SER A 47 -1.73 -14.73 -10.54
N VAL A 48 -0.74 -15.53 -10.87
CA VAL A 48 0.58 -15.08 -11.30
C VAL A 48 0.90 -15.71 -12.66
N SER A 49 1.34 -14.89 -13.60
CA SER A 49 1.75 -15.35 -14.93
C SER A 49 2.96 -14.58 -15.43
N LEU A 50 3.58 -15.07 -16.50
CA LEU A 50 4.59 -14.28 -17.19
C LEU A 50 3.93 -13.06 -17.85
N PRO A 51 4.61 -11.90 -17.90
CA PRO A 51 4.10 -10.71 -18.56
C PRO A 51 3.92 -10.99 -20.07
N GLU A 52 2.90 -10.39 -20.68
CA GLU A 52 2.62 -10.54 -22.11
C GLU A 52 3.72 -9.94 -22.98
N LYS A 53 4.45 -8.96 -22.46
CA LYS A 53 5.61 -8.34 -23.11
C LYS A 53 6.84 -8.51 -22.25
N THR A 54 7.93 -8.97 -22.84
CA THR A 54 9.24 -8.96 -22.18
C THR A 54 9.59 -7.53 -21.81
N ALA A 55 9.71 -7.28 -20.51
CA ALA A 55 10.00 -5.96 -19.96
C ALA A 55 11.48 -5.61 -20.22
N GLU A 56 11.83 -5.27 -21.46
CA GLU A 56 13.17 -4.81 -21.78
C GLU A 56 13.49 -3.44 -21.16
N HIS A 57 12.46 -2.64 -20.81
CA HIS A 57 12.63 -1.35 -20.15
C HIS A 57 11.51 -1.09 -19.15
N LEU A 58 11.65 -1.60 -17.93
CA LEU A 58 10.85 -1.11 -16.82
C LEU A 58 11.16 0.37 -16.60
N SER A 59 10.11 1.22 -16.56
CA SER A 59 10.30 2.64 -16.23
C SER A 59 10.96 2.79 -14.85
N PRO A 60 11.67 3.90 -14.59
CA PRO A 60 12.25 4.16 -13.27
C PRO A 60 11.22 4.08 -12.13
N GLU A 61 9.97 4.40 -12.42
CA GLU A 61 8.85 4.34 -11.47
C GLU A 61 8.52 2.90 -11.07
N ILE A 62 8.57 1.96 -12.01
CA ILE A 62 8.39 0.54 -11.72
C ILE A 62 9.47 0.01 -10.78
N LYS A 63 10.69 0.54 -10.84
CA LYS A 63 11.78 0.15 -9.92
C LYS A 63 11.50 0.55 -8.47
N GLN A 64 10.62 1.50 -8.23
CA GLN A 64 10.30 2.02 -6.90
C GLN A 64 9.07 1.35 -6.25
N GLY A 65 8.38 0.45 -6.95
CA GLY A 65 7.18 -0.23 -6.49
C GLY A 65 5.94 0.15 -7.30
N PRO A 66 4.75 -0.34 -6.95
CA PRO A 66 3.51 -0.06 -7.65
C PRO A 66 3.05 1.38 -7.37
N ILE A 67 3.53 2.32 -8.19
CA ILE A 67 3.17 3.74 -8.10
C ILE A 67 1.88 3.99 -8.87
N VAL A 68 0.98 4.71 -8.26
CA VAL A 68 -0.31 5.12 -8.83
C VAL A 68 -0.52 6.62 -8.63
N PHE A 69 -1.41 7.20 -9.44
CA PHE A 69 -1.72 8.63 -9.43
C PHE A 69 -3.23 8.84 -9.22
N PRO A 70 -3.76 8.59 -8.03
CA PRO A 70 -5.15 8.92 -7.74
C PRO A 70 -5.35 10.43 -7.64
N GLU A 71 -6.62 10.84 -7.70
CA GLU A 71 -7.03 12.23 -7.63
C GLU A 71 -7.79 12.50 -6.33
N TYR A 72 -7.46 13.61 -5.68
CA TYR A 72 -8.21 14.19 -4.58
C TYR A 72 -8.51 15.65 -4.88
N ALA A 73 -9.80 16.04 -4.79
CA ALA A 73 -10.27 17.40 -5.04
C ALA A 73 -9.75 18.01 -6.37
N GLY A 74 -9.73 17.20 -7.45
CA GLY A 74 -9.29 17.63 -8.78
C GLY A 74 -7.77 17.68 -8.99
N ARG A 75 -6.97 17.22 -8.03
CA ARG A 75 -5.50 17.16 -8.12
C ARG A 75 -4.99 15.75 -7.97
N CYS A 76 -4.20 15.28 -8.96
CA CYS A 76 -3.48 14.03 -8.86
C CYS A 76 -2.32 14.15 -7.86
N PHE A 77 -2.07 13.07 -7.14
CA PHE A 77 -0.94 12.93 -6.23
C PHE A 77 -0.25 11.57 -6.43
N ARG A 78 0.99 11.46 -6.00
CA ARG A 78 1.79 10.26 -6.16
C ARG A 78 1.65 9.37 -4.95
N ALA A 79 1.14 8.17 -5.14
CA ALA A 79 0.97 7.18 -4.10
C ALA A 79 1.63 5.85 -4.47
N ARG A 80 2.03 5.08 -3.46
CA ARG A 80 2.45 3.69 -3.60
C ARG A 80 1.37 2.77 -3.08
N VAL A 81 1.06 1.71 -3.81
CA VAL A 81 0.23 0.61 -3.30
C VAL A 81 1.10 -0.32 -2.45
N ASP A 82 0.68 -0.58 -1.22
CA ASP A 82 1.38 -1.44 -0.26
C ASP A 82 0.41 -2.48 0.31
N THR A 83 0.45 -3.68 -0.24
CA THR A 83 -0.43 -4.79 0.17
C THR A 83 -0.10 -5.35 1.55
N GLY A 84 1.05 -4.99 2.12
CA GLY A 84 1.47 -5.39 3.47
C GLY A 84 0.90 -4.49 4.56
N HIS A 85 0.23 -3.39 4.19
CA HIS A 85 -0.38 -2.45 5.13
C HIS A 85 -1.91 -2.56 5.09
N THR A 86 -2.56 -2.69 6.24
CA THR A 86 -4.02 -2.86 6.32
C THR A 86 -4.77 -1.60 5.95
N GLY A 87 -4.36 -0.45 6.47
CA GLY A 87 -4.95 0.87 6.20
C GLY A 87 -4.04 1.74 5.34
N SER A 88 -4.61 2.71 4.66
CA SER A 88 -3.86 3.72 3.92
C SER A 88 -3.29 4.80 4.85
N ILE A 89 -2.15 5.40 4.46
CA ILE A 89 -1.47 6.44 5.23
C ILE A 89 -1.13 7.61 4.30
N LEU A 90 -1.34 8.83 4.78
CA LEU A 90 -0.96 10.07 4.12
C LEU A 90 0.32 10.65 4.72
N SER A 91 1.12 11.34 3.92
CA SER A 91 2.24 12.13 4.43
C SER A 91 1.77 13.46 5.03
N ALA A 92 2.60 14.11 5.82
CA ALA A 92 2.30 15.42 6.41
C ALA A 92 1.98 16.53 5.38
N SER A 93 2.35 16.35 4.12
CA SER A 93 2.01 17.29 3.04
C SER A 93 0.49 17.47 2.84
N TRP A 94 -0.31 16.56 3.40
CA TRP A 94 -1.76 16.59 3.31
C TRP A 94 -2.44 17.54 4.30
N TYR A 95 -1.74 17.99 5.36
CA TYR A 95 -2.33 18.92 6.34
C TYR A 95 -2.93 20.18 5.71
N SER A 96 -2.31 20.69 4.67
CA SER A 96 -2.80 21.89 3.96
C SER A 96 -3.99 21.63 3.03
N ARG A 97 -4.34 20.37 2.78
CA ARG A 97 -5.39 19.98 1.84
C ARG A 97 -6.66 19.48 2.53
N LEU A 98 -6.55 19.14 3.80
CA LEU A 98 -7.63 18.55 4.60
C LEU A 98 -8.19 19.59 5.55
N SER A 99 -9.52 19.66 5.64
CA SER A 99 -10.22 20.59 6.54
C SER A 99 -10.72 19.93 7.83
N ASP A 100 -10.84 18.61 7.84
CA ASP A 100 -11.41 17.85 8.98
C ASP A 100 -10.43 16.78 9.43
N ILE A 101 -9.51 17.17 10.31
CA ILE A 101 -8.49 16.28 10.88
C ILE A 101 -8.87 15.96 12.31
N ALA A 102 -9.10 14.69 12.59
CA ALA A 102 -9.30 14.16 13.93
C ALA A 102 -7.99 13.56 14.47
N TYR A 103 -8.01 13.09 15.72
CA TYR A 103 -6.85 12.48 16.38
C TYR A 103 -7.27 11.24 17.13
N HIS A 104 -6.50 10.18 17.02
CA HIS A 104 -6.65 8.96 17.82
C HIS A 104 -5.30 8.53 18.43
N GLU A 105 -5.36 7.70 19.45
CA GLU A 105 -4.19 7.00 19.97
C GLU A 105 -4.09 5.67 19.24
N THR A 106 -2.96 5.42 18.63
CA THR A 106 -2.71 4.16 17.92
C THR A 106 -1.40 3.55 18.37
N GLU A 107 -1.36 2.25 18.30
CA GLU A 107 -0.17 1.46 18.52
C GLU A 107 0.54 1.29 17.17
N ILE A 108 1.76 1.77 17.08
CA ILE A 108 2.58 1.57 15.88
C ILE A 108 3.45 0.36 16.13
N ALA A 109 3.07 -0.76 15.51
CA ALA A 109 3.91 -1.94 15.45
C ALA A 109 4.93 -1.77 14.31
N GLY A 110 6.21 -1.72 14.67
CA GLY A 110 7.34 -1.80 13.75
C GLY A 110 8.23 -2.96 14.13
N VAL A 111 9.23 -3.28 13.32
CA VAL A 111 10.31 -4.18 13.74
C VAL A 111 11.04 -3.49 14.88
N GLY A 112 10.69 -3.84 16.14
CA GLY A 112 11.19 -3.19 17.34
C GLY A 112 10.06 -2.92 18.34
N ASP A 113 10.23 -1.90 19.17
CA ASP A 113 9.34 -1.62 20.30
C ASP A 113 7.96 -1.11 19.89
N LEU A 114 6.92 -1.58 20.59
CA LEU A 114 5.57 -1.04 20.56
C LEU A 114 5.59 0.41 21.10
N GLN A 115 5.18 1.35 20.27
CA GLN A 115 5.05 2.74 20.67
C GLN A 115 3.61 3.20 20.50
N TYR A 116 3.02 3.75 21.58
CA TYR A 116 1.75 4.46 21.49
C TYR A 116 2.01 5.88 21.00
N LYS A 117 1.36 6.25 19.90
CA LYS A 117 1.47 7.60 19.35
C LYS A 117 0.07 8.15 19.07
N ARG A 118 -0.11 9.43 19.42
CA ARG A 118 -1.30 10.16 19.00
C ARG A 118 -1.10 10.60 17.55
N LEU A 119 -1.86 9.99 16.64
CA LEU A 119 -1.80 10.29 15.23
C LEU A 119 -3.01 11.12 14.79
N PRO A 120 -2.79 12.10 13.93
CA PRO A 120 -3.86 12.75 13.19
C PRO A 120 -4.35 11.80 12.08
N TYR A 121 -5.66 11.84 11.83
CA TYR A 121 -6.29 11.06 10.78
C TYR A 121 -7.46 11.80 10.15
N VAL A 122 -7.86 11.38 8.96
CA VAL A 122 -9.07 11.82 8.30
C VAL A 122 -10.08 10.67 8.29
N ARG A 123 -11.31 10.95 8.77
CA ARG A 123 -12.36 9.91 8.93
C ARG A 123 -12.77 9.28 7.60
N VAL A 124 -12.91 10.10 6.56
CA VAL A 124 -13.28 9.64 5.23
C VAL A 124 -12.48 10.41 4.18
N LEU A 125 -11.70 9.70 3.40
CA LEU A 125 -10.97 10.24 2.26
C LEU A 125 -11.59 9.71 0.97
N GLN A 126 -12.17 10.61 0.19
CA GLN A 126 -12.71 10.26 -1.12
C GLN A 126 -11.66 10.49 -2.21
N LEU A 127 -11.30 9.44 -2.90
CA LEU A 127 -10.35 9.46 -4.02
C LEU A 127 -11.03 9.08 -5.33
N ARG A 128 -10.49 9.57 -6.43
CA ARG A 128 -10.80 9.06 -7.77
C ARG A 128 -9.58 8.34 -8.33
N PHE A 129 -9.78 7.14 -8.84
CA PHE A 129 -8.73 6.39 -9.54
C PHE A 129 -9.35 5.57 -10.68
N GLN A 130 -8.86 5.76 -11.90
CA GLN A 130 -9.28 5.02 -13.10
C GLN A 130 -10.82 4.94 -13.26
N ASN A 131 -11.51 6.08 -13.17
CA ASN A 131 -12.97 6.21 -13.25
C ASN A 131 -13.76 5.60 -12.07
N GLN A 132 -13.10 5.09 -11.05
CA GLN A 132 -13.72 4.63 -9.82
C GLN A 132 -13.60 5.69 -8.71
N THR A 133 -14.64 5.82 -7.92
CA THR A 133 -14.61 6.58 -6.66
C THR A 133 -14.36 5.62 -5.51
N ILE A 134 -13.34 5.90 -4.73
CA ILE A 134 -12.88 5.06 -3.62
C ILE A 134 -13.01 5.86 -2.33
N TYR A 135 -13.62 5.27 -1.32
CA TYR A 135 -13.75 5.85 0.02
C TYR A 135 -12.84 5.05 0.96
N LEU A 136 -11.84 5.73 1.52
CA LEU A 136 -10.97 5.19 2.56
C LEU A 136 -11.44 5.74 3.90
N GLN A 137 -11.43 4.90 4.93
CA GLN A 137 -11.87 5.29 6.28
C GLN A 137 -10.68 5.35 7.23
N ASP A 138 -10.74 6.29 8.17
CA ASP A 138 -9.77 6.45 9.26
C ASP A 138 -8.30 6.43 8.77
N VAL A 139 -8.02 7.26 7.74
CA VAL A 139 -6.72 7.32 7.08
C VAL A 139 -5.75 8.16 7.90
N ASP A 140 -4.71 7.55 8.42
CA ASP A 140 -3.69 8.18 9.23
C ASP A 140 -2.83 9.18 8.44
N ILE A 141 -2.35 10.21 9.14
CA ILE A 141 -1.40 11.18 8.61
C ILE A 141 -0.10 11.08 9.41
N CYS A 142 0.98 10.70 8.74
CA CYS A 142 2.29 10.53 9.35
C CYS A 142 3.27 11.61 8.87
N ASP A 143 4.14 12.07 9.78
CA ASP A 143 5.18 13.06 9.45
C ASP A 143 6.10 12.55 8.33
N LYS A 144 6.39 11.24 8.35
CA LYS A 144 7.19 10.57 7.33
C LYS A 144 6.57 9.22 6.98
N LEU A 145 6.52 8.95 5.69
CA LEU A 145 6.27 7.60 5.18
C LEU A 145 7.61 6.85 5.17
N TYR A 146 7.85 6.03 6.20
CA TYR A 146 9.13 5.34 6.38
C TYR A 146 9.52 4.49 5.15
N GLY A 147 10.79 4.56 4.79
CA GLY A 147 11.32 3.82 3.64
C GLY A 147 10.83 4.33 2.27
N GLN A 148 10.09 5.46 2.24
CA GLN A 148 9.58 6.02 1.00
C GLN A 148 10.37 7.26 0.55
N PRO A 149 10.55 7.45 -0.76
CA PRO A 149 11.00 8.71 -1.32
C PRO A 149 10.06 9.85 -0.93
N THR A 150 10.60 11.06 -0.79
CA THR A 150 9.85 12.24 -0.35
C THR A 150 8.72 12.67 -1.28
N GLU A 151 8.79 12.28 -2.54
CA GLU A 151 7.76 12.52 -3.55
C GLU A 151 6.54 11.60 -3.45
N ILE A 152 6.61 10.54 -2.62
CA ILE A 152 5.43 9.71 -2.31
C ILE A 152 4.61 10.42 -1.25
N GLU A 153 3.38 10.76 -1.61
CA GLU A 153 2.46 11.51 -0.76
C GLU A 153 1.52 10.62 0.06
N ALA A 154 1.35 9.36 -0.36
CA ALA A 154 0.53 8.37 0.35
C ALA A 154 1.03 6.94 0.14
N LEU A 155 0.80 6.07 1.14
CA LEU A 155 0.77 4.63 1.00
C LEU A 155 -0.70 4.20 0.97
N LEU A 156 -1.10 3.47 -0.06
CA LEU A 156 -2.44 2.92 -0.22
C LEU A 156 -2.40 1.46 0.18
N GLY A 157 -3.04 1.15 1.29
CA GLY A 157 -3.04 -0.17 1.91
C GLY A 157 -4.08 -1.12 1.31
N TYR A 158 -4.38 -2.17 2.07
CA TYR A 158 -5.38 -3.16 1.68
C TYR A 158 -6.79 -2.54 1.55
N ASP A 159 -7.14 -1.54 2.37
CA ASP A 159 -8.38 -0.78 2.30
C ASP A 159 -8.65 -0.17 0.91
N PHE A 160 -7.59 0.25 0.21
CA PHE A 160 -7.67 0.71 -1.18
C PHE A 160 -8.00 -0.44 -2.15
N LEU A 161 -7.62 -1.67 -1.84
CA LEU A 161 -7.79 -2.86 -2.68
C LEU A 161 -9.04 -3.68 -2.31
N GLU A 162 -9.57 -3.51 -1.13
CA GLU A 162 -10.64 -4.33 -0.56
C GLU A 162 -11.88 -4.37 -1.46
N GLY A 163 -12.33 -5.58 -1.75
CA GLY A 163 -13.51 -5.80 -2.59
C GLY A 163 -13.34 -5.47 -4.07
N ARG A 164 -12.12 -5.23 -4.53
CA ARG A 164 -11.82 -4.83 -5.90
C ARG A 164 -10.96 -5.86 -6.60
N ASP A 165 -11.27 -6.11 -7.85
CA ASP A 165 -10.39 -6.85 -8.75
C ASP A 165 -9.28 -5.91 -9.21
N TRP A 166 -8.05 -6.42 -9.27
CA TRP A 166 -6.91 -5.62 -9.72
C TRP A 166 -5.91 -6.42 -10.55
N LEU A 167 -5.16 -5.69 -11.35
CA LEU A 167 -4.10 -6.22 -12.19
C LEU A 167 -2.83 -5.39 -11.99
N TRP A 168 -1.72 -6.06 -11.82
CA TRP A 168 -0.38 -5.53 -11.92
C TRP A 168 0.37 -6.22 -13.06
N GLU A 169 0.92 -5.44 -13.99
CA GLU A 169 1.82 -5.94 -15.03
C GLU A 169 2.97 -4.95 -15.25
N GLN A 170 2.71 -3.84 -15.89
CA GLN A 170 3.64 -2.71 -16.07
C GLN A 170 3.14 -1.46 -15.35
N ASP A 171 1.85 -1.42 -15.12
CA ASP A 171 1.12 -0.44 -14.34
C ASP A 171 0.13 -1.17 -13.43
N PHE A 172 -0.36 -0.46 -12.43
CA PHE A 172 -1.40 -0.95 -11.55
C PHE A 172 -2.77 -0.51 -12.06
N ARG A 173 -3.71 -1.44 -12.14
CA ARG A 173 -5.09 -1.19 -12.60
C ARG A 173 -6.09 -1.81 -11.65
N LEU A 174 -7.15 -1.07 -11.36
CA LEU A 174 -8.39 -1.64 -10.85
C LEU A 174 -9.24 -2.10 -12.03
N LEU A 175 -9.76 -3.30 -11.94
CA LEU A 175 -10.63 -3.87 -12.95
C LEU A 175 -12.09 -3.46 -12.65
N PRO A 176 -12.95 -3.35 -13.68
CA PRO A 176 -14.34 -2.96 -13.53
C PRO A 176 -15.18 -4.02 -12.80
#